data_d07c1417af469e5ed123d2c467d51bbe
#
_entry.id   d07c1417af469e5ed123d2c467d51bbe
#
_cell.length_a   1.000
_cell.length_b   1.000
_cell.length_c   1.000
_cell.angle_alpha   90.00
_cell.angle_beta   90.00
_cell.angle_gamma   90.00
#
_symmetry.space_group_name_H-M   'P 1'
#
loop_
_entity.id
_entity.type
_entity.pdbx_description
1 polymer ?
#
loop_
_entity_poly.entity_id
_entity_poly.type
_entity_poly.pdbx_seq_one_letter_code
_entity_poly.pdbx_strand_id
1 'polypeptide(L)'
;YEYDVQIQLCRNLKDQPINDLTKEWDEKDAPFVTVAKLTIPCQDVPDDGNFDIMEHLSFTPFRCIEANRPIGNLQHARLRAYQTASTTRHRLNHKKRAEPINLKQAFDKDFYNL
;
A
#
# COMPACT_ATOMS: atom_id res chain seq x y z
N TYR A 1 1.94 16.52 10.26
CA TYR A 1 0.68 15.84 10.54
C TYR A 1 0.94 14.54 11.26
N GLU A 2 0.08 14.21 12.22
CA GLU A 2 0.15 12.95 12.96
C GLU A 2 -1.19 12.24 12.88
N TYR A 3 -1.15 10.91 12.75
CA TYR A 3 -2.32 10.04 12.68
C TYR A 3 -2.08 8.80 13.53
N ASP A 4 -3.09 8.38 14.25
CA ASP A 4 -3.09 7.07 14.90
C ASP A 4 -3.50 5.99 13.90
N VAL A 5 -2.67 4.97 13.77
CA VAL A 5 -3.00 3.78 13.00
C VAL A 5 -3.73 2.82 13.91
N GLN A 6 -4.97 2.54 13.58
CA GLN A 6 -5.83 1.66 14.39
C GLN A 6 -6.23 0.43 13.60
N ILE A 7 -6.41 -0.68 14.28
CA ILE A 7 -6.91 -1.93 13.72
C ILE A 7 -8.11 -2.43 14.49
N GLN A 8 -9.00 -3.14 13.81
CA GLN A 8 -10.02 -3.99 14.41
C GLN A 8 -9.64 -5.46 14.20
N LEU A 9 -9.80 -6.28 15.22
CA LEU A 9 -9.50 -7.71 15.15
C LEU A 9 -10.78 -8.49 14.87
N CYS A 10 -10.80 -9.24 13.77
CA CYS A 10 -11.86 -10.18 13.49
C CYS A 10 -11.79 -11.37 14.45
N ARG A 11 -12.81 -11.56 15.24
CA ARG A 11 -12.95 -12.69 16.18
C ARG A 11 -13.98 -13.70 15.70
N ASN A 12 -14.94 -13.28 14.91
CA ASN A 12 -16.03 -14.11 14.43
C ASN A 12 -16.44 -13.72 13.01
N LEU A 13 -16.12 -14.55 12.03
CA LEU A 13 -16.42 -14.30 10.62
C LEU A 13 -17.92 -14.20 10.29
N LYS A 14 -18.80 -14.74 11.15
CA LYS A 14 -20.25 -14.66 10.95
C LYS A 14 -20.76 -13.24 11.19
N ASP A 15 -20.28 -12.60 12.23
CA ASP A 15 -20.69 -11.25 12.62
C ASP A 15 -19.78 -10.18 12.03
N GLN A 16 -18.55 -10.55 11.66
CA GLN A 16 -17.50 -9.72 11.09
C GLN A 16 -17.06 -10.24 9.71
N PRO A 17 -17.96 -10.22 8.71
CA PRO A 17 -17.65 -10.75 7.39
C PRO A 17 -16.57 -9.91 6.69
N ILE A 18 -15.58 -10.60 6.09
CA ILE A 18 -14.48 -9.95 5.35
C ILE A 18 -14.81 -9.68 3.87
N ASN A 19 -15.83 -10.32 3.34
CA ASN A 19 -16.25 -10.20 1.94
C ASN A 19 -17.53 -9.38 1.75
N ASP A 20 -18.19 -9.00 2.83
CA ASP A 20 -19.36 -8.11 2.78
C ASP A 20 -18.95 -6.72 3.25
N LEU A 21 -18.72 -5.82 2.28
CA LEU A 21 -18.29 -4.45 2.54
C LEU A 21 -19.42 -3.51 2.95
N THR A 22 -20.65 -3.98 2.96
CA THR A 22 -21.82 -3.20 3.39
C THR A 22 -22.07 -3.31 4.89
N LYS A 23 -21.41 -4.26 5.54
CA LYS A 23 -21.57 -4.55 6.96
C LYS A 23 -20.41 -3.93 7.77
N GLU A 24 -20.70 -2.94 8.56
CA GLU A 24 -19.77 -2.43 9.58
C GLU A 24 -19.62 -3.44 10.71
N TRP A 25 -18.42 -3.52 11.26
CA TRP A 25 -18.15 -4.31 12.45
C TRP A 25 -18.47 -3.47 13.70
N ASP A 26 -19.30 -4.02 14.59
CA ASP A 26 -19.65 -3.34 15.84
C ASP A 26 -18.40 -3.14 16.72
N GLU A 27 -18.16 -1.90 17.13
CA GLU A 27 -17.00 -1.55 17.97
C GLU A 27 -17.04 -2.21 19.36
N LYS A 28 -18.21 -2.65 19.84
CA LYS A 28 -18.32 -3.42 21.09
C LYS A 28 -17.69 -4.80 20.96
N ASP A 29 -17.82 -5.41 19.77
CA ASP A 29 -17.31 -6.75 19.50
C ASP A 29 -15.90 -6.71 18.91
N ALA A 30 -15.57 -5.68 18.15
CA ALA A 30 -14.29 -5.44 17.53
C ALA A 30 -13.84 -3.98 17.74
N PRO A 31 -13.39 -3.61 18.95
CA PRO A 31 -12.95 -2.25 19.23
C PRO A 31 -11.69 -1.89 18.40
N PHE A 32 -11.57 -0.61 18.04
CA PHE A 32 -10.36 -0.09 17.45
C PHE A 32 -9.21 -0.09 18.45
N VAL A 33 -8.08 -0.65 18.06
CA VAL A 33 -6.86 -0.71 18.86
C VAL A 33 -5.76 0.07 18.15
N THR A 34 -5.23 1.11 18.79
CA THR A 34 -4.09 1.86 18.25
C THR A 34 -2.83 0.99 18.30
N VAL A 35 -2.21 0.75 17.16
CA VAL A 35 -1.03 -0.10 17.01
C VAL A 35 0.22 0.65 16.57
N ALA A 36 0.05 1.85 15.98
CA ALA A 36 1.16 2.69 15.56
C ALA A 36 0.73 4.16 15.45
N LYS A 37 1.72 5.04 15.33
CA LYS A 37 1.53 6.45 14.98
C LYS A 37 2.24 6.73 13.66
N LEU A 38 1.53 7.33 12.72
CA LEU A 38 2.08 7.83 11.47
C LEU A 38 2.36 9.31 11.61
N THR A 39 3.61 9.72 11.50
CA THR A 39 4.02 11.12 11.50
C THR A 39 4.49 11.51 10.11
N ILE A 40 3.87 12.52 9.51
CA ILE A 40 4.30 13.14 8.27
C ILE A 40 4.93 14.50 8.64
N PRO A 41 6.26 14.60 8.67
CA PRO A 41 6.94 15.86 8.98
C PRO A 41 6.71 16.90 7.89
N CYS A 42 7.08 18.14 8.17
CA CYS A 42 7.20 19.15 7.14
C CYS A 42 8.32 18.74 6.18
N GLN A 43 8.04 18.74 4.89
CA GLN A 43 8.97 18.32 3.85
C GLN A 43 8.76 19.16 2.61
N ASP A 44 9.81 19.33 1.83
CA ASP A 44 9.72 20.00 0.54
C ASP A 44 8.96 19.15 -0.49
N VAL A 45 8.34 19.83 -1.45
CA VAL A 45 7.78 19.15 -2.61
C VAL A 45 8.93 18.49 -3.36
N PRO A 46 8.78 17.20 -3.77
CA PRO A 46 9.82 16.52 -4.54
C PRO A 46 10.22 17.34 -5.77
N ASP A 47 11.51 17.45 -6.02
CA ASP A 47 12.04 18.00 -7.27
C ASP A 47 11.77 17.06 -8.46
N ASP A 48 12.04 17.50 -9.67
CA ASP A 48 11.79 16.72 -10.89
C ASP A 48 12.48 15.34 -10.85
N GLY A 49 13.67 15.23 -10.24
CA GLY A 49 14.38 13.95 -10.11
C GLY A 49 13.68 12.95 -9.20
N ASN A 50 13.03 13.42 -8.14
CA ASN A 50 12.24 12.54 -7.26
C ASN A 50 10.93 12.11 -7.91
N PHE A 51 10.30 12.95 -8.73
CA PHE A 51 9.16 12.54 -9.54
C PHE A 51 9.52 11.42 -10.51
N ASP A 52 10.68 11.50 -11.15
CA ASP A 52 11.11 10.45 -12.07
C ASP A 52 11.30 9.11 -11.37
N ILE A 53 11.89 9.08 -10.17
CA ILE A 53 11.99 7.88 -9.33
C ILE A 53 10.61 7.30 -9.02
N MET A 54 9.67 8.14 -8.60
CA MET A 54 8.31 7.69 -8.26
C MET A 54 7.57 7.07 -9.44
N GLU A 55 7.83 7.54 -10.66
CA GLU A 55 7.24 6.98 -11.88
C GLU A 55 7.69 5.55 -12.18
N HIS A 56 8.87 5.14 -11.73
CA HIS A 56 9.37 3.76 -11.88
C HIS A 56 8.80 2.78 -10.86
N LEU A 57 8.30 3.27 -9.72
CA LEU A 57 7.79 2.45 -8.64
C LEU A 57 6.39 1.92 -8.94
N SER A 58 6.04 0.82 -8.29
CA SER A 58 4.67 0.31 -8.27
C SER A 58 4.27 -0.11 -6.87
N PHE A 59 3.00 0.05 -6.56
CA PHE A 59 2.40 -0.39 -5.31
C PHE A 59 1.51 -1.61 -5.55
N THR A 60 1.55 -2.54 -4.60
CA THR A 60 0.55 -3.59 -4.48
C THR A 60 0.39 -3.98 -3.00
N PRO A 61 -0.83 -4.16 -2.49
CA PRO A 61 -1.06 -4.58 -1.10
C PRO A 61 -0.50 -5.97 -0.78
N PHE A 62 -0.22 -6.79 -1.80
CA PHE A 62 0.35 -8.15 -1.62
C PHE A 62 1.88 -8.16 -1.52
N ARG A 63 2.53 -7.01 -1.62
CA ARG A 63 3.97 -6.87 -1.33
C ARG A 63 4.15 -6.57 0.15
N CYS A 64 4.03 -7.60 0.95
CA CYS A 64 4.05 -7.56 2.40
C CYS A 64 4.69 -8.84 2.97
N ILE A 65 4.97 -8.84 4.26
CA ILE A 65 5.36 -10.07 4.97
C ILE A 65 4.16 -11.02 5.09
N GLU A 66 4.40 -12.32 5.20
CA GLU A 66 3.34 -13.34 5.22
C GLU A 66 2.30 -13.08 6.32
N ALA A 67 2.73 -12.63 7.50
CA ALA A 67 1.83 -12.31 8.62
C ALA A 67 0.81 -11.19 8.29
N ASN A 68 1.10 -10.34 7.33
CA ASN A 68 0.24 -9.22 6.92
C ASN A 68 -0.43 -9.45 5.55
N ARG A 69 -0.42 -10.70 5.08
CA ARG A 69 -0.99 -11.04 3.78
C ARG A 69 -2.48 -10.68 3.70
N PRO A 70 -2.89 -9.87 2.71
CA PRO A 70 -4.28 -9.50 2.53
C PRO A 70 -5.16 -10.71 2.24
N ILE A 71 -6.35 -10.72 2.84
CA ILE A 71 -7.35 -11.77 2.66
C ILE A 71 -8.66 -11.17 2.13
N GLY A 72 -9.51 -12.02 1.57
CA GLY A 72 -10.81 -11.64 1.05
C GLY A 72 -10.82 -11.23 -0.42
N ASN A 73 -12.01 -11.33 -1.02
CA ASN A 73 -12.20 -11.13 -2.47
C ASN A 73 -11.84 -9.72 -2.94
N LEU A 74 -12.15 -8.70 -2.13
CA LEU A 74 -11.80 -7.32 -2.45
C LEU A 74 -10.28 -7.15 -2.59
N GLN A 75 -9.51 -7.74 -1.69
CA GLN A 75 -8.05 -7.63 -1.74
C GLN A 75 -7.46 -8.32 -2.97
N HIS A 76 -8.03 -9.47 -3.38
CA HIS A 76 -7.63 -10.13 -4.64
C HIS A 76 -8.00 -9.30 -5.87
N ALA A 77 -9.16 -8.64 -5.88
CA ALA A 77 -9.52 -7.70 -6.94
C ALA A 77 -8.55 -6.51 -6.98
N ARG A 78 -8.19 -5.96 -5.83
CA ARG A 78 -7.18 -4.89 -5.73
C ARG A 78 -5.82 -5.31 -6.28
N LEU A 79 -5.36 -6.54 -6.02
CA LEU A 79 -4.11 -7.03 -6.60
C LEU A 79 -4.09 -6.85 -8.12
N ARG A 80 -5.14 -7.29 -8.81
CA ARG A 80 -5.26 -7.17 -10.27
C ARG A 80 -5.35 -5.71 -10.72
N ALA A 81 -6.16 -4.90 -10.03
CA ALA A 81 -6.32 -3.49 -10.36
C ALA A 81 -4.99 -2.73 -10.27
N TYR A 82 -4.24 -2.89 -9.19
CA TYR A 82 -2.94 -2.23 -9.02
C TYR A 82 -1.89 -2.70 -10.04
N GLN A 83 -1.84 -4.00 -10.35
CA GLN A 83 -0.94 -4.53 -11.36
C GLN A 83 -1.25 -3.97 -12.75
N THR A 84 -2.53 -3.96 -13.15
CA THR A 84 -2.96 -3.42 -14.43
C THR A 84 -2.70 -1.92 -14.53
N ALA A 85 -3.05 -1.17 -13.49
CA ALA A 85 -2.86 0.28 -13.45
C ALA A 85 -1.38 0.66 -13.55
N SER A 86 -0.50 0.01 -12.78
CA SER A 86 0.94 0.29 -12.83
C SER A 86 1.55 -0.08 -14.19
N THR A 87 1.20 -1.23 -14.75
CA THR A 87 1.67 -1.64 -16.08
C THR A 87 1.22 -0.66 -17.17
N THR A 88 -0.03 -0.20 -17.11
CA THR A 88 -0.55 0.77 -18.06
C THR A 88 0.16 2.12 -17.94
N ARG A 89 0.35 2.60 -16.70
CA ARG A 89 1.06 3.85 -16.43
C ARG A 89 2.50 3.81 -16.95
N HIS A 90 3.26 2.75 -16.63
CA HIS A 90 4.64 2.60 -17.12
C HIS A 90 4.70 2.57 -18.64
N ARG A 91 3.78 1.86 -19.30
CA ARG A 91 3.71 1.82 -20.77
C ARG A 91 3.41 3.19 -21.38
N LEU A 92 2.42 3.91 -20.86
CA LEU A 92 2.02 5.23 -21.38
C LEU A 92 3.09 6.29 -21.18
N ASN A 93 3.78 6.24 -20.04
CA ASN A 93 4.84 7.20 -19.67
C ASN A 93 6.23 6.77 -20.19
N HIS A 94 6.31 5.68 -20.98
CA HIS A 94 7.57 5.13 -21.49
C HIS A 94 8.61 4.85 -20.39
N LYS A 95 8.14 4.46 -19.19
CA LYS A 95 8.98 4.13 -18.06
C LYS A 95 9.10 2.62 -17.90
N LYS A 96 10.29 2.15 -17.53
CA LYS A 96 10.48 0.76 -17.11
C LYS A 96 10.11 0.62 -15.63
N ARG A 97 9.50 -0.50 -15.29
CA ARG A 97 9.26 -0.84 -13.90
C ARG A 97 10.57 -1.14 -13.21
N ALA A 98 10.85 -0.44 -12.12
CA ALA A 98 12.01 -0.69 -11.26
C ALA A 98 11.54 -0.96 -9.83
N GLU A 99 12.06 -2.03 -9.24
CA GLU A 99 11.67 -2.52 -7.93
C GLU A 99 12.94 -2.65 -7.08
N PRO A 100 13.23 -1.65 -6.22
CA PRO A 100 14.40 -1.73 -5.36
C PRO A 100 14.23 -2.87 -4.33
N ILE A 101 15.27 -3.65 -4.12
CA ILE A 101 15.30 -4.77 -3.16
C ILE A 101 15.85 -4.38 -1.78
N ASN A 102 16.40 -3.18 -1.66
CA ASN A 102 16.92 -2.64 -0.41
C ASN A 102 16.87 -1.11 -0.40
N LEU A 103 17.06 -0.51 0.78
CA LEU A 103 16.99 0.94 0.95
C LEU A 103 18.04 1.70 0.14
N LYS A 104 19.25 1.14 -0.04
CA LYS A 104 20.28 1.80 -0.85
C LYS A 104 19.82 1.99 -2.29
N GLN A 105 19.27 0.94 -2.91
CA GLN A 105 18.70 1.04 -4.26
C GLN A 105 17.48 1.97 -4.32
N ALA A 106 16.66 1.98 -3.27
CA ALA A 106 15.47 2.83 -3.24
C ALA A 106 15.79 4.33 -3.30
N PHE A 107 16.97 4.75 -2.84
CA PHE A 107 17.44 6.14 -2.85
C PHE A 107 18.57 6.40 -3.85
N ASP A 108 18.92 5.42 -4.68
CA ASP A 108 19.95 5.53 -5.70
C ASP A 108 19.32 5.97 -7.03
N LYS A 109 19.60 7.21 -7.45
CA LYS A 109 19.06 7.74 -8.72
C LYS A 109 19.55 6.92 -9.93
N ASP A 110 20.77 6.38 -9.89
CA ASP A 110 21.33 5.59 -10.99
C ASP A 110 20.64 4.23 -11.15
N PHE A 111 20.03 3.70 -10.08
CA PHE A 111 19.22 2.47 -10.13
C PHE A 111 18.01 2.62 -11.07
N TYR A 112 17.46 3.81 -11.23
CA TYR A 112 16.27 4.08 -12.04
C TYR A 112 16.59 4.51 -13.48
N ASN A 113 17.87 4.71 -13.83
CA ASN A 113 18.34 5.04 -15.16
C ASN A 113 18.45 3.77 -16.05
N LEU A 114 17.41 2.95 -16.12
CA LEU A 114 17.36 1.66 -16.81
C LEU A 114 16.98 1.81 -18.29
#